data_0a18050e73048c9108262c309b95f1fe
#
_entry.id   0a18050e73048c9108262c309b95f1fe
#
_cell.length_a   1.000
_cell.length_b   1.000
_cell.length_c   1.000
_cell.angle_alpha   90.00
_cell.angle_beta   90.00
_cell.angle_gamma   90.00
#
_symmetry.space_group_name_H-M   'P 1'
#
loop_
_entity.id
_entity.type
_entity.pdbx_description
1 polymer ?
#
loop_
_entity_poly.entity_id
_entity_poly.type
_entity_poly.pdbx_seq_one_letter_code
_entity_poly.pdbx_strand_id
1 'polypeptide(L)'
;MRALPRSAGTDVAAQCFLNALLRETKDWRYLPATAADALPNIHIPLSQTQALRVPVRYFSPTQHHQYRFPATLIQSNSDDGDAVTFDQLVDLILEKPSVKGSLDADTLARFKQRVLESHAHTWQAIDLRHSWANLRDKPLTFADAEQALLVGHAFHPAPKSHEPFSETEARRYLPDFASRFPLRWFAVESTLVAGDSLNVSLRERLLRFAAQSAPELLGHFTDTRWLLPMHPWQADYLLEQDWCQRLAENGSLQDLGEAGAQWLPTSSSRSLYSETNSDMIKFSLSVRLTNSVRTLSVKEVKRGMRLARLAKTERWQDLQARYPTMRVMQEDGWAGLRDESGVIQEESLMALRVNLLFDTPDTQTNVLVSLTQAAPDGGDSLLASAVRRLSQRLDLPLAQAARCWLDAYCDRVLLPLFSAEADYGLVLLAHQQNILVEMQQDFPVGLIYRDCQGSAWTEGADAWLKEAGETEVENRFGESQLLRYFPYYLLLNSTLAVTAALAAAGFDSEENLMSRVHDALAELRRTAKQTRCLDYVLDSPTWNCKGNFFCYLHDRNENTIADPAVIYFDFSNPFYKEKA
;
A
#
# COMPACT_ATOMS: atom_id res chain seq x y z
N MET A 1 15.79 25.26 13.64
CA MET A 1 15.80 24.30 12.51
C MET A 1 15.11 25.00 11.34
N ARG A 2 15.74 25.13 10.17
CA ARG A 2 15.10 25.74 9.00
C ARG A 2 14.25 24.66 8.33
N ALA A 3 12.91 24.84 8.27
CA ALA A 3 12.04 24.03 7.43
C ALA A 3 12.60 24.01 6.00
N LEU A 4 12.49 22.84 5.33
CA LEU A 4 12.78 22.78 3.90
C LEU A 4 11.96 23.87 3.20
N PRO A 5 12.57 24.67 2.30
CA PRO A 5 11.79 25.63 1.55
C PRO A 5 10.74 24.84 0.78
N ARG A 6 9.44 25.04 1.09
CA ARG A 6 8.35 24.58 0.25
C ARG A 6 8.68 25.09 -1.15
N SER A 7 8.94 24.16 -2.09
CA SER A 7 9.14 24.60 -3.47
C SER A 7 7.84 25.31 -3.87
N ALA A 8 7.95 26.58 -4.26
CA ALA A 8 6.78 27.40 -4.54
C ALA A 8 5.87 26.66 -5.53
N GLY A 9 4.68 26.28 -5.07
CA GLY A 9 3.67 25.66 -5.90
C GLY A 9 3.55 24.13 -5.81
N THR A 10 4.23 23.43 -4.90
CA THR A 10 4.02 21.98 -4.68
C THR A 10 3.23 21.73 -3.40
N ASP A 11 2.13 20.95 -3.51
CA ASP A 11 1.36 20.42 -2.38
C ASP A 11 0.93 18.98 -2.70
N VAL A 12 1.75 18.03 -2.26
CA VAL A 12 1.56 16.60 -2.56
C VAL A 12 0.33 16.00 -1.88
N ALA A 13 -0.10 16.53 -0.73
CA ALA A 13 -1.31 16.08 -0.05
C ALA A 13 -2.57 16.61 -0.76
N ALA A 14 -2.59 17.89 -1.15
CA ALA A 14 -3.65 18.46 -1.98
C ALA A 14 -3.71 17.76 -3.36
N GLN A 15 -2.58 17.34 -3.92
CA GLN A 15 -2.54 16.55 -5.15
C GLN A 15 -3.26 15.20 -5.00
N CYS A 16 -3.06 14.47 -3.89
CA CYS A 16 -3.77 13.21 -3.64
C CYS A 16 -5.29 13.42 -3.54
N PHE A 17 -5.71 14.50 -2.84
CA PHE A 17 -7.13 14.88 -2.74
C PHE A 17 -7.75 15.14 -4.12
N LEU A 18 -7.11 15.96 -4.94
CA LEU A 18 -7.60 16.29 -6.29
C LEU A 18 -7.59 15.05 -7.21
N ASN A 19 -6.52 14.25 -7.21
CA ASN A 19 -6.47 13.03 -8.02
C ASN A 19 -7.55 12.03 -7.62
N ALA A 20 -7.87 11.90 -6.31
CA ALA A 20 -8.98 11.06 -5.86
C ALA A 20 -10.32 11.58 -6.37
N LEU A 21 -10.60 12.88 -6.26
CA LEU A 21 -11.82 13.51 -6.74
C LEU A 21 -11.98 13.37 -8.25
N LEU A 22 -10.96 13.77 -9.01
CA LEU A 22 -11.04 13.85 -10.48
C LEU A 22 -11.15 12.46 -11.14
N ARG A 23 -10.61 11.44 -10.49
CA ARG A 23 -10.75 10.05 -10.96
C ARG A 23 -12.20 9.54 -10.86
N GLU A 24 -12.96 10.00 -9.88
CA GLU A 24 -14.34 9.56 -9.62
C GLU A 24 -15.40 10.48 -10.18
N THR A 25 -15.00 11.68 -10.67
CA THR A 25 -15.91 12.66 -11.28
C THR A 25 -15.58 12.85 -12.76
N LYS A 26 -16.61 13.20 -13.56
CA LYS A 26 -16.45 13.42 -15.03
C LYS A 26 -16.72 14.87 -15.43
N ASP A 27 -17.04 15.73 -14.49
CA ASP A 27 -17.45 17.10 -14.70
C ASP A 27 -16.30 18.11 -14.53
N TRP A 28 -15.14 17.76 -15.06
CA TRP A 28 -13.96 18.61 -15.14
C TRP A 28 -13.41 18.63 -16.56
N ARG A 29 -12.59 19.63 -16.90
CA ARG A 29 -12.03 19.79 -18.24
C ARG A 29 -10.55 20.12 -18.17
N TYR A 30 -9.77 19.52 -19.05
CA TYR A 30 -8.39 19.92 -19.31
C TYR A 30 -8.39 21.05 -20.34
N LEU A 31 -7.72 22.14 -20.03
CA LEU A 31 -7.51 23.28 -20.89
C LEU A 31 -6.02 23.40 -21.22
N PRO A 32 -5.62 23.25 -22.48
CA PRO A 32 -4.22 23.38 -22.87
C PRO A 32 -3.71 24.82 -22.63
N ALA A 33 -2.39 24.96 -22.53
CA ALA A 33 -1.75 26.28 -22.41
C ALA A 33 -2.05 27.14 -23.63
N THR A 34 -2.43 28.41 -23.41
CA THR A 34 -2.75 29.37 -24.47
C THR A 34 -1.55 30.23 -24.87
N ALA A 35 -0.47 30.23 -24.08
CA ALA A 35 0.77 30.95 -24.34
C ALA A 35 1.98 30.08 -23.99
N ALA A 36 3.14 30.37 -24.57
CA ALA A 36 4.35 29.55 -24.45
C ALA A 36 4.84 29.35 -23.00
N ASP A 37 4.63 30.36 -22.14
CA ASP A 37 5.05 30.33 -20.73
C ASP A 37 3.90 29.99 -19.76
N ALA A 38 2.68 29.74 -20.27
CA ALA A 38 1.54 29.40 -19.45
C ALA A 38 1.50 27.89 -19.18
N LEU A 39 1.05 27.50 -17.97
CA LEU A 39 0.75 26.09 -17.68
C LEU A 39 -0.65 25.75 -18.21
N PRO A 40 -0.85 24.51 -18.68
CA PRO A 40 -2.20 24.00 -18.89
C PRO A 40 -2.94 23.94 -17.55
N ASN A 41 -4.27 23.88 -17.61
CA ASN A 41 -5.11 23.90 -16.42
C ASN A 41 -6.13 22.79 -16.42
N ILE A 42 -6.51 22.33 -15.24
CA ILE A 42 -7.76 21.61 -15.01
C ILE A 42 -8.79 22.61 -14.48
N HIS A 43 -9.95 22.60 -15.10
CA HIS A 43 -11.09 23.44 -14.75
C HIS A 43 -12.17 22.56 -14.11
N ILE A 44 -12.53 22.87 -12.86
CA ILE A 44 -13.52 22.12 -12.07
C ILE A 44 -14.72 23.05 -11.85
N PRO A 45 -15.85 22.89 -12.55
CA PRO A 45 -17.06 23.68 -12.31
C PRO A 45 -17.59 23.44 -10.88
N LEU A 46 -17.87 24.50 -10.15
CA LEU A 46 -18.49 24.48 -8.83
C LEU A 46 -19.99 24.81 -8.92
N SER A 47 -20.34 25.75 -9.79
CA SER A 47 -21.70 26.19 -10.09
C SER A 47 -21.81 26.67 -11.53
N GLN A 48 -22.93 27.25 -11.91
CA GLN A 48 -23.09 27.88 -13.23
C GLN A 48 -22.18 29.09 -13.44
N THR A 49 -21.74 29.74 -12.35
CA THR A 49 -21.00 30.99 -12.39
C THR A 49 -19.59 30.91 -11.84
N GLN A 50 -19.23 29.82 -11.17
CA GLN A 50 -17.93 29.68 -10.49
C GLN A 50 -17.25 28.36 -10.85
N ALA A 51 -15.92 28.40 -10.93
CA ALA A 51 -15.08 27.22 -11.11
C ALA A 51 -13.73 27.36 -10.39
N LEU A 52 -13.12 26.23 -10.09
CA LEU A 52 -11.71 26.16 -9.72
C LEU A 52 -10.86 25.95 -10.97
N ARG A 53 -9.80 26.74 -11.09
CA ARG A 53 -8.73 26.57 -12.06
C ARG A 53 -7.48 26.08 -11.34
N VAL A 54 -7.00 24.90 -11.73
CA VAL A 54 -5.83 24.25 -11.11
C VAL A 54 -4.75 24.10 -12.18
N PRO A 55 -3.63 24.84 -12.07
CA PRO A 55 -2.51 24.70 -13.00
C PRO A 55 -1.89 23.29 -12.91
N VAL A 56 -1.56 22.71 -14.07
CA VAL A 56 -1.06 21.33 -14.19
C VAL A 56 0.40 21.36 -14.64
N ARG A 57 1.27 20.73 -13.85
CA ARG A 57 2.68 20.51 -14.22
C ARG A 57 2.85 19.32 -15.16
N TYR A 58 2.11 18.25 -14.88
CA TYR A 58 2.08 17.03 -15.67
C TYR A 58 0.64 16.52 -15.78
N PHE A 59 0.13 16.45 -17.01
CA PHE A 59 -1.17 15.85 -17.31
C PHE A 59 -0.98 14.38 -17.67
N SER A 60 -1.52 13.47 -16.86
CA SER A 60 -1.40 12.03 -17.04
C SER A 60 -2.68 11.47 -17.67
N PRO A 61 -2.61 10.74 -18.79
CA PRO A 61 -3.77 10.02 -19.34
C PRO A 61 -4.31 8.94 -18.37
N THR A 62 -3.49 8.47 -17.43
CA THR A 62 -3.92 7.54 -16.37
C THR A 62 -4.30 8.25 -15.07
N GLN A 63 -4.48 9.59 -15.14
CA GLN A 63 -4.93 10.47 -14.05
C GLN A 63 -3.97 10.61 -12.87
N HIS A 64 -2.70 10.26 -13.01
CA HIS A 64 -1.63 10.58 -12.05
C HIS A 64 -1.14 12.02 -12.28
N HIS A 65 -2.07 12.99 -12.25
CA HIS A 65 -1.74 14.40 -12.51
C HIS A 65 -0.83 14.96 -11.44
N GLN A 66 0.05 15.90 -11.85
CA GLN A 66 0.81 16.74 -10.95
C GLN A 66 0.42 18.20 -11.16
N TYR A 67 0.18 18.90 -10.05
CA TYR A 67 -0.34 20.28 -10.07
C TYR A 67 0.68 21.29 -9.61
N ARG A 68 0.40 22.56 -9.92
CA ARG A 68 1.04 23.70 -9.30
C ARG A 68 0.00 24.46 -8.48
N PHE A 69 0.27 24.62 -7.21
CA PHE A 69 -0.59 25.36 -6.29
C PHE A 69 -0.12 26.80 -6.11
N PRO A 70 -0.99 27.76 -5.71
CA PRO A 70 -2.39 27.53 -5.36
C PRO A 70 -3.30 27.33 -6.56
N ALA A 71 -4.45 26.70 -6.34
CA ALA A 71 -5.59 26.78 -7.25
C ALA A 71 -6.22 28.16 -7.19
N THR A 72 -7.00 28.52 -8.19
CA THR A 72 -7.65 29.83 -8.29
C THR A 72 -9.17 29.66 -8.44
N LEU A 73 -9.94 30.37 -7.62
CA LEU A 73 -11.38 30.50 -7.79
C LEU A 73 -11.66 31.57 -8.85
N ILE A 74 -12.32 31.20 -9.93
CA ILE A 74 -12.66 32.07 -11.05
C ILE A 74 -14.16 32.18 -11.24
N GLN A 75 -14.62 33.32 -11.78
CA GLN A 75 -15.97 33.45 -12.31
C GLN A 75 -16.03 32.89 -13.74
N SER A 76 -17.14 32.27 -14.13
CA SER A 76 -17.27 31.60 -15.44
C SER A 76 -17.01 32.48 -16.66
N ASN A 77 -17.05 33.80 -16.50
CA ASN A 77 -16.84 34.78 -17.56
C ASN A 77 -15.58 35.62 -17.37
N SER A 78 -14.65 35.24 -16.47
CA SER A 78 -13.42 35.97 -16.18
C SER A 78 -12.26 35.01 -16.04
N ASP A 79 -11.12 35.41 -16.62
CA ASP A 79 -9.85 34.72 -16.41
C ASP A 79 -9.16 35.14 -15.10
N ASP A 80 -9.61 36.26 -14.51
CA ASP A 80 -9.12 36.74 -13.23
C ASP A 80 -9.82 36.01 -12.07
N GLY A 81 -9.09 35.71 -11.03
CA GLY A 81 -9.65 35.03 -9.87
C GLY A 81 -8.70 35.07 -8.67
N ASP A 82 -9.24 34.68 -7.52
CA ASP A 82 -8.52 34.69 -6.25
C ASP A 82 -7.87 33.34 -5.96
N ALA A 83 -6.61 33.38 -5.52
CA ALA A 83 -5.91 32.18 -5.04
C ALA A 83 -6.60 31.62 -3.79
N VAL A 84 -6.84 30.32 -3.76
CA VAL A 84 -7.49 29.63 -2.63
C VAL A 84 -6.48 28.77 -1.86
N THR A 85 -6.61 28.76 -0.55
CA THR A 85 -5.89 27.83 0.33
C THR A 85 -6.43 26.41 0.17
N PHE A 86 -5.70 25.39 0.66
CA PHE A 86 -6.21 24.01 0.62
C PHE A 86 -7.50 23.84 1.41
N ASP A 87 -7.61 24.47 2.58
CA ASP A 87 -8.84 24.48 3.40
C ASP A 87 -10.05 25.04 2.62
N GLN A 88 -9.87 26.21 1.96
CA GLN A 88 -10.90 26.81 1.11
C GLN A 88 -11.25 25.93 -0.10
N LEU A 89 -10.24 25.28 -0.71
CA LEU A 89 -10.46 24.34 -1.81
C LEU A 89 -11.33 23.16 -1.38
N VAL A 90 -11.07 22.59 -0.21
CA VAL A 90 -11.88 21.50 0.35
C VAL A 90 -13.32 21.97 0.59
N ASP A 91 -13.54 23.15 1.18
CA ASP A 91 -14.89 23.71 1.37
C ASP A 91 -15.65 23.87 0.05
N LEU A 92 -15.01 24.47 -0.95
CA LEU A 92 -15.62 24.68 -2.26
C LEU A 92 -16.00 23.36 -2.96
N ILE A 93 -15.18 22.32 -2.82
CA ILE A 93 -15.48 21.00 -3.36
C ILE A 93 -16.63 20.32 -2.58
N LEU A 94 -16.67 20.45 -1.26
CA LEU A 94 -17.74 19.85 -0.44
C LEU A 94 -19.10 20.54 -0.65
N GLU A 95 -19.12 21.82 -0.99
CA GLU A 95 -20.34 22.55 -1.35
C GLU A 95 -20.84 22.26 -2.78
N LYS A 96 -20.00 21.64 -3.64
CA LYS A 96 -20.40 21.28 -5.01
C LYS A 96 -21.57 20.29 -4.99
N PRO A 97 -22.69 20.56 -5.72
CA PRO A 97 -23.88 19.71 -5.68
C PRO A 97 -23.65 18.23 -5.97
N SER A 98 -22.73 17.91 -6.91
CA SER A 98 -22.39 16.53 -7.27
C SER A 98 -21.55 15.81 -6.19
N VAL A 99 -20.94 16.53 -5.27
CA VAL A 99 -20.18 15.99 -4.13
C VAL A 99 -21.03 15.97 -2.87
N LYS A 100 -21.68 17.10 -2.54
CA LYS A 100 -22.52 17.26 -1.37
C LYS A 100 -23.71 16.29 -1.35
N GLY A 101 -24.40 16.19 -2.48
CA GLY A 101 -25.58 15.34 -2.61
C GLY A 101 -26.58 15.57 -1.48
N SER A 102 -26.98 14.48 -0.79
CA SER A 102 -27.88 14.49 0.37
C SER A 102 -27.16 14.35 1.71
N LEU A 103 -25.83 14.56 1.77
CA LEU A 103 -25.06 14.42 2.99
C LEU A 103 -25.39 15.51 3.99
N ASP A 104 -25.44 15.13 5.28
CA ASP A 104 -25.62 16.05 6.38
C ASP A 104 -24.34 16.85 6.69
N ALA A 105 -24.50 17.94 7.43
CA ALA A 105 -23.40 18.84 7.79
C ALA A 105 -22.33 18.15 8.65
N ASP A 106 -22.72 17.21 9.53
CA ASP A 106 -21.79 16.53 10.43
C ASP A 106 -20.88 15.56 9.65
N THR A 107 -21.43 14.88 8.66
CA THR A 107 -20.66 14.00 7.76
C THR A 107 -19.64 14.78 6.96
N LEU A 108 -20.04 15.93 6.39
CA LEU A 108 -19.14 16.83 5.65
C LEU A 108 -18.04 17.40 6.55
N ALA A 109 -18.39 17.82 7.77
CA ALA A 109 -17.45 18.36 8.74
C ALA A 109 -16.40 17.31 9.17
N ARG A 110 -16.82 16.08 9.47
CA ARG A 110 -15.89 14.97 9.78
C ARG A 110 -14.95 14.65 8.61
N PHE A 111 -15.48 14.57 7.40
CA PHE A 111 -14.64 14.36 6.22
C PHE A 111 -13.60 15.48 6.07
N LYS A 112 -14.03 16.74 6.14
CA LYS A 112 -13.13 17.92 6.08
C LYS A 112 -12.04 17.83 7.15
N GLN A 113 -12.43 17.59 8.40
CA GLN A 113 -11.49 17.46 9.51
C GLN A 113 -10.41 16.42 9.20
N ARG A 114 -10.79 15.19 8.81
CA ARG A 114 -9.87 14.10 8.47
C ARG A 114 -8.94 14.44 7.31
N VAL A 115 -9.46 15.15 6.30
CA VAL A 115 -8.65 15.60 5.15
C VAL A 115 -7.60 16.61 5.59
N LEU A 116 -7.97 17.60 6.41
CA LEU A 116 -7.06 18.63 6.90
C LEU A 116 -6.03 18.06 7.89
N GLU A 117 -6.42 17.14 8.76
CA GLU A 117 -5.50 16.43 9.66
C GLU A 117 -4.48 15.62 8.86
N SER A 118 -4.93 14.86 7.85
CA SER A 118 -4.04 14.12 6.96
C SER A 118 -3.08 15.03 6.20
N HIS A 119 -3.54 16.17 5.73
CA HIS A 119 -2.69 17.19 5.08
C HIS A 119 -1.64 17.74 6.05
N ALA A 120 -2.05 18.13 7.26
CA ALA A 120 -1.14 18.63 8.29
C ALA A 120 -0.09 17.60 8.68
N HIS A 121 -0.50 16.33 8.87
CA HIS A 121 0.40 15.22 9.18
C HIS A 121 1.43 14.99 8.06
N THR A 122 1.00 15.00 6.80
CA THR A 122 1.91 14.84 5.65
C THR A 122 3.02 15.91 5.69
N TRP A 123 2.67 17.16 5.92
CA TRP A 123 3.65 18.25 5.98
C TRP A 123 4.54 18.18 7.22
N GLN A 124 4.01 17.79 8.37
CA GLN A 124 4.83 17.55 9.57
C GLN A 124 5.87 16.46 9.33
N ALA A 125 5.48 15.34 8.70
CA ALA A 125 6.39 14.26 8.38
C ALA A 125 7.48 14.72 7.40
N ILE A 126 7.12 15.47 6.37
CA ILE A 126 8.07 16.04 5.40
C ILE A 126 9.04 17.02 6.08
N ASP A 127 8.54 17.95 6.91
CA ASP A 127 9.34 18.94 7.61
C ASP A 127 10.35 18.31 8.61
N LEU A 128 9.95 17.23 9.26
CA LEU A 128 10.80 16.49 10.19
C LEU A 128 11.82 15.57 9.48
N ARG A 129 11.49 15.13 8.29
CA ARG A 129 12.39 14.32 7.45
C ARG A 129 13.27 15.22 6.58
N HIS A 130 14.20 15.96 7.18
CA HIS A 130 15.14 16.86 6.51
C HIS A 130 16.00 16.23 5.37
N SER A 131 15.70 15.03 4.95
CA SER A 131 16.57 14.17 4.15
C SER A 131 15.93 13.61 2.87
N TRP A 132 14.88 14.23 2.29
CA TRP A 132 14.36 13.75 1.00
C TRP A 132 15.46 13.72 -0.07
N ALA A 133 16.31 14.75 -0.14
CA ALA A 133 17.47 14.73 -1.02
C ALA A 133 18.40 13.55 -0.73
N ASN A 134 18.66 13.23 0.54
CA ASN A 134 19.50 12.09 0.91
C ASN A 134 18.87 10.74 0.51
N LEU A 135 17.55 10.61 0.56
CA LEU A 135 16.85 9.40 0.08
C LEU A 135 16.94 9.30 -1.45
N ARG A 136 16.85 10.43 -2.15
CA ARG A 136 16.90 10.49 -3.60
C ARG A 136 18.29 10.21 -4.17
N ASP A 137 19.34 10.67 -3.50
CA ASP A 137 20.70 10.69 -4.04
C ASP A 137 21.46 9.36 -3.85
N LYS A 138 20.88 8.39 -3.17
CA LYS A 138 21.50 7.07 -2.91
C LYS A 138 20.54 5.91 -3.24
N PRO A 139 21.07 4.70 -3.50
CA PRO A 139 20.28 3.49 -3.44
C PRO A 139 19.67 3.31 -2.05
N LEU A 140 18.40 2.89 -1.99
CA LEU A 140 17.68 2.71 -0.73
C LEU A 140 17.81 1.27 -0.22
N THR A 141 18.04 1.11 1.08
CA THR A 141 17.80 -0.14 1.79
C THR A 141 16.30 -0.40 1.94
N PHE A 142 15.92 -1.62 2.34
CA PHE A 142 14.52 -1.93 2.68
C PHE A 142 13.96 -0.99 3.75
N ALA A 143 14.72 -0.76 4.82
CA ALA A 143 14.33 0.15 5.89
C ALA A 143 14.10 1.59 5.40
N ASP A 144 15.02 2.11 4.58
CA ASP A 144 14.86 3.44 3.98
C ASP A 144 13.59 3.52 3.15
N ALA A 145 13.35 2.52 2.28
CA ALA A 145 12.20 2.49 1.36
C ALA A 145 10.86 2.40 2.10
N GLU A 146 10.77 1.56 3.13
CA GLU A 146 9.54 1.40 3.93
C GLU A 146 9.17 2.69 4.66
N GLN A 147 10.15 3.42 5.16
CA GLN A 147 9.95 4.67 5.89
C GLN A 147 10.00 5.92 4.99
N ALA A 148 10.24 5.78 3.69
CA ALA A 148 10.24 6.89 2.74
C ALA A 148 8.83 7.25 2.24
N LEU A 149 7.78 6.48 2.56
CA LEU A 149 6.41 6.76 2.09
C LEU A 149 5.80 7.95 2.85
N LEU A 150 6.08 9.16 2.43
CA LEU A 150 5.63 10.39 3.08
C LEU A 150 4.25 10.86 2.57
N VAL A 151 3.91 10.57 1.32
CA VAL A 151 2.70 11.07 0.66
C VAL A 151 1.52 10.10 0.82
N GLY A 152 1.76 8.81 0.77
CA GLY A 152 0.73 7.77 0.89
C GLY A 152 0.05 7.44 -0.45
N HIS A 153 -1.23 7.09 -0.39
CA HIS A 153 -1.99 6.64 -1.57
C HIS A 153 -2.37 7.80 -2.47
N ALA A 154 -1.85 7.83 -3.71
CA ALA A 154 -2.02 8.94 -4.66
C ALA A 154 -3.48 9.28 -5.03
N PHE A 155 -4.41 8.36 -4.81
CA PHE A 155 -5.85 8.50 -5.08
C PHE A 155 -6.70 8.32 -3.83
N HIS A 156 -6.27 8.89 -2.71
CA HIS A 156 -7.03 8.89 -1.47
C HIS A 156 -7.14 10.33 -0.94
N PRO A 157 -8.35 10.81 -0.53
CA PRO A 157 -8.51 12.21 -0.11
C PRO A 157 -7.77 12.53 1.21
N ALA A 158 -7.54 11.53 2.05
CA ALA A 158 -6.83 11.66 3.32
C ALA A 158 -5.84 10.50 3.51
N PRO A 159 -4.74 10.42 2.70
CA PRO A 159 -3.87 9.26 2.61
C PRO A 159 -3.06 8.98 3.89
N LYS A 160 -2.98 9.94 4.81
CA LYS A 160 -2.23 9.87 6.07
C LYS A 160 -3.12 10.02 7.31
N SER A 161 -4.42 9.69 7.21
CA SER A 161 -5.30 9.60 8.38
C SER A 161 -4.89 8.44 9.30
N HIS A 162 -4.94 8.64 10.63
CA HIS A 162 -4.41 7.71 11.63
C HIS A 162 -5.19 7.73 12.95
N GLU A 163 -6.53 7.80 12.87
CA GLU A 163 -7.38 7.79 14.07
C GLU A 163 -7.31 6.43 14.82
N PRO A 164 -7.18 6.40 16.16
CA PRO A 164 -7.22 7.53 17.10
C PRO A 164 -5.83 7.99 17.58
N PHE A 165 -4.73 7.73 16.85
CA PHE A 165 -3.41 8.17 17.31
C PHE A 165 -3.38 9.67 17.58
N SER A 166 -2.88 10.06 18.76
CA SER A 166 -2.43 11.41 19.04
C SER A 166 -1.20 11.77 18.21
N GLU A 167 -0.88 13.05 18.11
CA GLU A 167 0.33 13.51 17.40
C GLU A 167 1.63 12.87 17.97
N THR A 168 1.70 12.70 19.29
CA THR A 168 2.83 12.07 19.97
C THR A 168 2.93 10.59 19.60
N GLU A 169 1.83 9.86 19.60
CA GLU A 169 1.78 8.44 19.22
C GLU A 169 2.08 8.26 17.74
N ALA A 170 1.54 9.12 16.87
CA ALA A 170 1.85 9.11 15.45
C ALA A 170 3.36 9.26 15.19
N ARG A 171 4.01 10.20 15.86
CA ARG A 171 5.48 10.39 15.78
C ARG A 171 6.27 9.20 16.31
N ARG A 172 5.72 8.50 17.29
CA ARG A 172 6.38 7.34 17.90
C ARG A 172 6.24 6.07 17.08
N TYR A 173 5.06 5.85 16.44
CA TYR A 173 4.68 4.55 15.88
C TYR A 173 4.55 4.51 14.36
N LEU A 174 4.46 5.66 13.67
CA LEU A 174 4.30 5.66 12.23
C LEU A 174 5.65 5.71 11.46
N PRO A 175 5.74 5.03 10.32
CA PRO A 175 6.96 4.97 9.51
C PRO A 175 7.37 6.33 8.95
N ASP A 176 6.42 7.23 8.75
CA ASP A 176 6.61 8.57 8.19
C ASP A 176 7.65 9.39 8.95
N PHE A 177 7.78 9.15 10.24
CA PHE A 177 8.72 9.83 11.14
C PHE A 177 10.03 9.07 11.34
N ALA A 178 10.31 8.03 10.56
CA ALA A 178 11.46 7.14 10.73
C ALA A 178 11.55 6.54 12.14
N SER A 179 10.40 6.25 12.72
CA SER A 179 10.28 5.77 14.07
C SER A 179 10.90 4.39 14.25
N ARG A 180 11.40 4.15 15.46
CA ARG A 180 11.86 2.85 15.95
C ARG A 180 11.46 2.74 17.41
N PHE A 181 10.97 1.57 17.82
CA PHE A 181 10.52 1.33 19.19
C PHE A 181 10.66 -0.13 19.58
N PRO A 182 10.88 -0.45 20.88
CA PRO A 182 10.87 -1.82 21.35
C PRO A 182 9.45 -2.38 21.37
N LEU A 183 9.30 -3.69 21.32
CA LEU A 183 8.01 -4.35 21.54
C LEU A 183 7.65 -4.33 23.02
N ARG A 184 6.36 -4.36 23.32
CA ARG A 184 5.86 -4.68 24.67
C ARG A 184 5.62 -6.18 24.79
N TRP A 185 5.84 -6.73 25.96
CA TRP A 185 5.83 -8.16 26.16
C TRP A 185 4.86 -8.58 27.24
N PHE A 186 4.09 -9.61 26.95
CA PHE A 186 3.24 -10.29 27.92
C PHE A 186 3.78 -11.68 28.21
N ALA A 187 3.91 -12.04 29.52
CA ALA A 187 4.10 -13.41 29.94
C ALA A 187 2.73 -14.01 30.25
N VAL A 188 2.32 -15.03 29.48
CA VAL A 188 0.96 -15.54 29.47
C VAL A 188 0.96 -17.04 29.71
N GLU A 189 -0.03 -17.57 30.44
CA GLU A 189 -0.23 -19.02 30.57
C GLU A 189 -0.39 -19.64 29.18
N SER A 190 0.34 -20.72 28.90
CA SER A 190 0.39 -21.34 27.57
C SER A 190 -0.97 -21.82 27.06
N THR A 191 -1.89 -22.15 27.96
CA THR A 191 -3.29 -22.56 27.66
C THR A 191 -4.13 -21.44 27.07
N LEU A 192 -3.79 -20.19 27.34
CA LEU A 192 -4.45 -18.99 26.80
C LEU A 192 -3.87 -18.52 25.47
N VAL A 193 -2.75 -19.11 25.03
CA VAL A 193 -2.18 -18.78 23.72
C VAL A 193 -2.86 -19.59 22.62
N ALA A 194 -3.50 -18.89 21.70
CA ALA A 194 -3.97 -19.45 20.44
C ALA A 194 -2.91 -19.27 19.36
N GLY A 195 -2.78 -20.20 18.44
CA GLY A 195 -1.86 -20.02 17.32
C GLY A 195 -1.48 -21.32 16.63
N ASP A 196 -0.68 -21.16 15.58
CA ASP A 196 -0.13 -22.26 14.78
C ASP A 196 1.19 -21.83 14.13
N SER A 197 2.03 -22.81 13.78
CA SER A 197 3.30 -22.58 13.06
C SER A 197 3.65 -23.81 12.22
N LEU A 198 4.11 -23.60 10.98
CA LEU A 198 4.24 -24.70 9.99
C LEU A 198 5.51 -25.55 10.13
N ASN A 199 6.64 -24.95 10.45
CA ASN A 199 7.92 -25.64 10.33
C ASN A 199 8.45 -26.17 11.67
N VAL A 200 8.08 -25.47 12.73
CA VAL A 200 8.43 -25.77 14.12
C VAL A 200 7.19 -25.55 14.97
N SER A 201 7.18 -26.09 16.20
CA SER A 201 6.07 -25.81 17.13
C SER A 201 5.94 -24.31 17.39
N LEU A 202 4.72 -23.83 17.66
CA LEU A 202 4.50 -22.41 18.00
C LEU A 202 5.35 -22.00 19.21
N ARG A 203 5.46 -22.88 20.22
CA ARG A 203 6.31 -22.65 21.40
C ARG A 203 7.77 -22.38 21.02
N GLU A 204 8.33 -23.23 20.17
CA GLU A 204 9.72 -23.11 19.72
C GLU A 204 9.93 -21.82 18.91
N ARG A 205 8.97 -21.46 18.06
CA ARG A 205 9.05 -20.24 17.26
C ARG A 205 8.98 -18.98 18.13
N LEU A 206 8.06 -18.93 19.08
CA LEU A 206 7.96 -17.82 20.03
C LEU A 206 9.20 -17.70 20.91
N LEU A 207 9.75 -18.84 21.36
CA LEU A 207 11.01 -18.85 22.13
C LEU A 207 12.17 -18.28 21.30
N ARG A 208 12.32 -18.72 20.05
CA ARG A 208 13.35 -18.20 19.13
C ARG A 208 13.15 -16.71 18.86
N PHE A 209 11.91 -16.28 18.61
CA PHE A 209 11.58 -14.88 18.40
C PHE A 209 11.95 -14.03 19.63
N ALA A 210 11.59 -14.47 20.83
CA ALA A 210 11.95 -13.79 22.07
C ALA A 210 13.47 -13.75 22.31
N ALA A 211 14.18 -14.85 22.02
CA ALA A 211 15.62 -14.90 22.14
C ALA A 211 16.37 -13.92 21.22
N GLN A 212 15.84 -13.67 20.05
CA GLN A 212 16.40 -12.69 19.10
C GLN A 212 15.98 -11.25 19.41
N SER A 213 14.80 -11.05 20.02
CA SER A 213 14.23 -9.72 20.23
C SER A 213 14.46 -9.14 21.63
N ALA A 214 14.30 -9.96 22.68
CA ALA A 214 14.36 -9.54 24.10
C ALA A 214 14.95 -10.67 24.97
N PRO A 215 16.23 -11.02 24.80
CA PRO A 215 16.85 -12.14 25.49
C PRO A 215 16.83 -11.99 27.03
N GLU A 216 16.75 -10.76 27.52
CA GLU A 216 16.64 -10.45 28.95
C GLU A 216 15.34 -10.94 29.58
N LEU A 217 14.28 -11.17 28.79
CA LEU A 217 13.00 -11.66 29.29
C LEU A 217 12.88 -13.19 29.28
N LEU A 218 13.85 -13.92 28.78
CA LEU A 218 13.76 -15.39 28.62
C LEU A 218 13.54 -16.13 29.94
N GLY A 219 13.91 -15.55 31.09
CA GLY A 219 13.61 -16.10 32.42
C GLY A 219 12.09 -16.23 32.70
N HIS A 220 11.24 -15.50 31.98
CA HIS A 220 9.78 -15.61 32.07
C HIS A 220 9.17 -16.65 31.12
N PHE A 221 9.98 -17.25 30.21
CA PHE A 221 9.52 -18.26 29.25
C PHE A 221 9.72 -19.66 29.88
N THR A 222 8.62 -20.33 30.17
CA THR A 222 8.63 -21.69 30.80
C THR A 222 7.76 -22.66 29.99
N ASP A 223 7.59 -23.89 30.46
CA ASP A 223 6.68 -24.86 29.81
C ASP A 223 5.20 -24.45 29.91
N THR A 224 4.83 -23.75 30.97
CA THR A 224 3.46 -23.33 31.25
C THR A 224 3.21 -21.84 30.97
N ARG A 225 4.22 -21.06 30.71
CA ARG A 225 4.13 -19.61 30.50
C ARG A 225 4.99 -19.20 29.32
N TRP A 226 4.37 -18.55 28.32
CA TRP A 226 5.04 -18.12 27.10
C TRP A 226 5.11 -16.60 27.01
N LEU A 227 6.09 -16.10 26.27
CA LEU A 227 6.26 -14.69 25.97
C LEU A 227 5.54 -14.36 24.64
N LEU A 228 4.62 -13.40 24.68
CA LEU A 228 3.99 -12.84 23.50
C LEU A 228 4.42 -11.39 23.30
N PRO A 229 4.98 -11.05 22.13
CA PRO A 229 5.24 -9.67 21.76
C PRO A 229 3.94 -8.97 21.36
N MET A 230 3.84 -7.68 21.67
CA MET A 230 2.73 -6.82 21.29
C MET A 230 3.25 -5.51 20.73
N HIS A 231 2.49 -4.91 19.81
CA HIS A 231 2.71 -3.50 19.47
C HIS A 231 2.42 -2.65 20.73
N PRO A 232 3.30 -1.74 21.17
CA PRO A 232 3.12 -1.05 22.46
C PRO A 232 1.77 -0.38 22.61
N TRP A 233 1.31 0.37 21.59
CA TRP A 233 0.00 1.01 21.60
C TRP A 233 -1.14 -0.03 21.71
N GLN A 234 -1.04 -1.14 20.99
CA GLN A 234 -2.07 -2.19 21.05
C GLN A 234 -2.08 -2.89 22.40
N ALA A 235 -0.93 -3.03 23.05
CA ALA A 235 -0.85 -3.57 24.40
C ALA A 235 -1.58 -2.68 25.42
N ASP A 236 -1.40 -1.35 25.35
CA ASP A 236 -2.15 -0.40 26.17
C ASP A 236 -3.67 -0.55 25.93
N TYR A 237 -4.09 -0.59 24.65
CA TYR A 237 -5.49 -0.81 24.28
C TYR A 237 -6.05 -2.13 24.85
N LEU A 238 -5.28 -3.23 24.79
CA LEU A 238 -5.72 -4.54 25.31
C LEU A 238 -5.83 -4.53 26.83
N LEU A 239 -4.93 -3.89 27.54
CA LEU A 239 -4.97 -3.78 29.00
C LEU A 239 -6.16 -2.97 29.53
N GLU A 240 -6.79 -2.17 28.68
CA GLU A 240 -8.04 -1.48 29.00
C GLU A 240 -9.31 -2.34 28.79
N GLN A 241 -9.18 -3.51 28.14
CA GLN A 241 -10.31 -4.41 27.89
C GLN A 241 -10.61 -5.28 29.12
N ASP A 242 -11.87 -5.40 29.52
CA ASP A 242 -12.32 -6.15 30.70
C ASP A 242 -11.78 -7.58 30.76
N TRP A 243 -11.74 -8.28 29.61
CA TRP A 243 -11.24 -9.65 29.54
C TRP A 243 -9.74 -9.73 29.85
N CYS A 244 -8.97 -8.75 29.37
CA CYS A 244 -7.52 -8.69 29.59
C CYS A 244 -7.18 -8.30 31.03
N GLN A 245 -7.95 -7.37 31.62
CA GLN A 245 -7.84 -7.01 33.03
C GLN A 245 -8.05 -8.21 33.93
N ARG A 246 -9.10 -9.02 33.71
CA ARG A 246 -9.32 -10.25 34.47
C ARG A 246 -8.16 -11.23 34.39
N LEU A 247 -7.55 -11.41 33.20
CA LEU A 247 -6.35 -12.27 33.05
C LEU A 247 -5.14 -11.71 33.80
N ALA A 248 -5.01 -10.41 33.88
CA ALA A 248 -3.94 -9.78 34.65
C ALA A 248 -4.20 -9.89 36.17
N GLU A 249 -5.42 -9.67 36.64
CA GLU A 249 -5.82 -9.75 38.05
C GLU A 249 -5.67 -11.17 38.62
N ASN A 250 -6.02 -12.22 37.85
CA ASN A 250 -5.89 -13.60 38.27
C ASN A 250 -4.46 -14.17 38.06
N GLY A 251 -3.53 -13.37 37.50
CA GLY A 251 -2.12 -13.73 37.31
C GLY A 251 -1.85 -14.60 36.07
N SER A 252 -2.85 -14.89 35.23
CA SER A 252 -2.67 -15.67 34.00
C SER A 252 -1.97 -14.90 32.90
N LEU A 253 -1.99 -13.55 32.97
CA LEU A 253 -1.26 -12.64 32.11
C LEU A 253 -0.45 -11.67 32.98
N GLN A 254 0.82 -11.49 32.67
CA GLN A 254 1.69 -10.50 33.28
C GLN A 254 2.24 -9.56 32.20
N ASP A 255 2.02 -8.28 32.35
CA ASP A 255 2.68 -7.26 31.53
C ASP A 255 4.13 -7.07 32.00
N LEU A 256 5.07 -7.26 31.09
CA LEU A 256 6.50 -7.08 31.34
C LEU A 256 7.04 -5.73 30.84
N GLY A 257 6.17 -4.92 30.24
CA GLY A 257 6.55 -3.64 29.66
C GLY A 257 7.29 -3.77 28.33
N GLU A 258 7.85 -2.64 27.88
CA GLU A 258 8.65 -2.57 26.66
C GLU A 258 10.08 -3.05 26.91
N ALA A 259 10.59 -3.94 26.04
CA ALA A 259 11.94 -4.48 26.18
C ALA A 259 12.55 -4.92 24.84
N GLY A 260 13.87 -5.01 24.82
CA GLY A 260 14.65 -5.62 23.76
C GLY A 260 14.97 -4.73 22.57
N ALA A 261 15.10 -5.36 21.42
CA ALA A 261 15.51 -4.75 20.17
C ALA A 261 14.53 -3.68 19.66
N GLN A 262 15.07 -2.71 18.92
CA GLN A 262 14.27 -1.68 18.25
C GLN A 262 13.68 -2.24 16.95
N TRP A 263 12.37 -2.07 16.79
CA TRP A 263 11.62 -2.46 15.61
C TRP A 263 11.22 -1.26 14.79
N LEU A 264 11.23 -1.43 13.50
CA LEU A 264 10.91 -0.40 12.52
C LEU A 264 9.54 -0.69 11.92
N PRO A 265 8.55 0.23 12.02
CA PRO A 265 7.28 0.08 11.32
C PRO A 265 7.50 0.19 9.81
N THR A 266 6.92 -0.74 9.05
CA THR A 266 6.90 -0.68 7.59
C THR A 266 5.81 0.29 7.12
N SER A 267 5.70 0.52 5.82
CA SER A 267 4.67 1.38 5.21
C SER A 267 3.22 0.97 5.56
N SER A 268 3.01 -0.23 6.08
CA SER A 268 1.71 -0.67 6.60
C SER A 268 1.42 -0.26 8.05
N SER A 269 2.41 0.33 8.74
CA SER A 269 2.43 0.75 10.16
C SER A 269 2.30 -0.41 11.16
N ARG A 270 1.43 -1.40 10.92
CA ARG A 270 1.19 -2.55 11.81
C ARG A 270 2.15 -3.73 11.61
N SER A 271 2.92 -3.73 10.52
CA SER A 271 3.96 -4.74 10.28
C SER A 271 5.30 -4.14 10.64
N LEU A 272 6.05 -4.84 11.47
CA LEU A 272 7.34 -4.38 11.99
C LEU A 272 8.47 -5.23 11.46
N TYR A 273 9.60 -4.59 11.21
CA TYR A 273 10.83 -5.17 10.70
C TYR A 273 11.98 -4.94 11.69
N SER A 274 12.82 -5.95 11.84
CA SER A 274 14.10 -5.85 12.54
C SER A 274 15.17 -6.57 11.73
N GLU A 275 16.34 -5.98 11.62
CA GLU A 275 17.50 -6.58 10.97
C GLU A 275 18.05 -7.77 11.75
N THR A 276 17.76 -7.84 13.05
CA THR A 276 18.31 -8.85 13.98
C THR A 276 17.37 -10.01 14.26
N ASN A 277 16.18 -10.06 13.62
CA ASN A 277 15.23 -11.14 13.82
C ASN A 277 14.91 -11.86 12.50
N SER A 278 14.92 -13.19 12.54
CA SER A 278 14.57 -14.04 11.38
C SER A 278 13.08 -14.00 11.00
N ASP A 279 12.26 -13.38 11.83
CA ASP A 279 10.85 -13.14 11.57
C ASP A 279 10.56 -11.63 11.54
N MET A 280 9.74 -11.16 10.62
CA MET A 280 8.97 -9.94 10.73
C MET A 280 7.66 -10.26 11.46
N ILE A 281 7.04 -9.25 12.05
CA ILE A 281 5.78 -9.45 12.77
C ILE A 281 4.72 -8.46 12.28
N LYS A 282 3.49 -8.95 12.09
CA LYS A 282 2.33 -8.15 11.69
C LYS A 282 1.26 -8.26 12.78
N PHE A 283 0.96 -7.15 13.42
CA PHE A 283 0.00 -7.08 14.52
C PHE A 283 -1.41 -6.72 14.07
N SER A 284 -2.40 -7.15 14.84
CA SER A 284 -3.63 -6.38 14.95
C SER A 284 -3.30 -5.01 15.53
N LEU A 285 -3.88 -3.97 14.96
CA LEU A 285 -3.74 -2.60 15.43
C LEU A 285 -5.12 -1.93 15.34
N SER A 286 -5.71 -1.61 16.49
CA SER A 286 -7.07 -1.03 16.59
C SER A 286 -7.09 0.45 16.18
N VAL A 287 -6.35 0.79 15.13
CA VAL A 287 -6.20 2.11 14.54
C VAL A 287 -6.75 2.09 13.13
N ARG A 288 -7.51 3.12 12.77
CA ARG A 288 -7.99 3.34 11.41
C ARG A 288 -6.90 4.04 10.61
N LEU A 289 -6.35 3.33 9.64
CA LEU A 289 -5.42 3.89 8.65
C LEU A 289 -6.12 3.90 7.29
N THR A 290 -6.32 5.08 6.71
CA THR A 290 -7.12 5.27 5.50
C THR A 290 -8.57 4.78 5.68
N ASN A 291 -9.02 3.77 4.95
CA ASN A 291 -10.43 3.33 4.93
C ASN A 291 -10.81 2.27 5.98
N SER A 292 -9.85 1.65 6.70
CA SER A 292 -10.17 0.51 7.58
C SER A 292 -9.37 0.48 8.88
N VAL A 293 -9.98 -0.07 9.92
CA VAL A 293 -9.29 -0.47 11.15
C VAL A 293 -8.39 -1.67 10.83
N ARG A 294 -7.17 -1.68 11.37
CA ARG A 294 -6.11 -2.61 11.00
C ARG A 294 -6.02 -3.84 11.89
N THR A 295 -7.14 -4.36 12.37
CA THR A 295 -7.19 -5.63 13.09
C THR A 295 -7.02 -6.81 12.13
N LEU A 296 -6.48 -7.91 12.64
CA LEU A 296 -6.40 -9.20 11.97
C LEU A 296 -7.61 -10.04 12.39
N SER A 297 -8.09 -10.90 11.50
CA SER A 297 -9.06 -11.93 11.86
C SER A 297 -8.41 -13.32 11.84
N VAL A 298 -9.03 -14.27 12.55
CA VAL A 298 -8.59 -15.68 12.50
C VAL A 298 -8.62 -16.24 11.08
N LYS A 299 -9.58 -15.79 10.26
CA LYS A 299 -9.67 -16.17 8.84
C LYS A 299 -8.47 -15.70 8.04
N GLU A 300 -8.03 -14.45 8.27
CA GLU A 300 -6.91 -13.86 7.56
C GLU A 300 -5.58 -14.54 7.91
N VAL A 301 -5.30 -14.79 9.19
CA VAL A 301 -4.06 -15.49 9.58
C VAL A 301 -4.03 -16.93 9.06
N LYS A 302 -5.16 -17.65 9.05
CA LYS A 302 -5.26 -18.98 8.43
C LYS A 302 -5.05 -18.94 6.92
N ARG A 303 -5.46 -17.86 6.23
CA ARG A 303 -5.20 -17.67 4.80
C ARG A 303 -3.71 -17.50 4.51
N GLY A 304 -2.98 -16.76 5.35
CA GLY A 304 -1.52 -16.68 5.29
C GLY A 304 -0.87 -18.05 5.40
N MET A 305 -1.29 -18.85 6.39
CA MET A 305 -0.81 -20.22 6.59
C MET A 305 -1.09 -21.12 5.38
N ARG A 306 -2.25 -20.96 4.72
CA ARG A 306 -2.59 -21.71 3.51
C ARG A 306 -1.60 -21.45 2.39
N LEU A 307 -1.32 -20.19 2.09
CA LEU A 307 -0.33 -19.86 1.05
C LEU A 307 1.06 -20.44 1.38
N ALA A 308 1.46 -20.41 2.65
CA ALA A 308 2.72 -21.00 3.08
C ALA A 308 2.74 -22.54 2.97
N ARG A 309 1.61 -23.25 3.13
CA ARG A 309 1.50 -24.70 2.84
C ARG A 309 1.62 -24.98 1.34
N LEU A 310 0.93 -24.18 0.51
CA LEU A 310 1.04 -24.29 -0.95
C LEU A 310 2.45 -24.08 -1.46
N ALA A 311 3.22 -23.20 -0.80
CA ALA A 311 4.63 -22.96 -1.15
C ALA A 311 5.55 -24.19 -0.97
N LYS A 312 5.07 -25.28 -0.37
CA LYS A 312 5.82 -26.54 -0.21
C LYS A 312 5.51 -27.60 -1.30
N THR A 313 4.56 -27.34 -2.19
CA THR A 313 4.10 -28.27 -3.20
C THR A 313 4.97 -28.27 -4.46
N GLU A 314 4.89 -29.34 -5.27
CA GLU A 314 5.59 -29.40 -6.55
C GLU A 314 5.12 -28.30 -7.51
N ARG A 315 3.85 -27.93 -7.46
CA ARG A 315 3.27 -26.91 -8.32
C ARG A 315 3.82 -25.51 -8.01
N TRP A 316 4.16 -25.24 -6.76
CA TRP A 316 4.89 -24.03 -6.39
C TRP A 316 6.32 -24.07 -6.94
N GLN A 317 7.00 -25.22 -6.86
CA GLN A 317 8.35 -25.38 -7.41
C GLN A 317 8.35 -25.16 -8.93
N ASP A 318 7.31 -25.62 -9.65
CA ASP A 318 7.14 -25.35 -11.07
C ASP A 318 7.00 -23.83 -11.37
N LEU A 319 6.16 -23.12 -10.62
CA LEU A 319 6.06 -21.65 -10.71
C LEU A 319 7.40 -20.97 -10.42
N GLN A 320 8.12 -21.42 -9.38
CA GLN A 320 9.44 -20.89 -9.00
C GLN A 320 10.52 -21.21 -10.06
N ALA A 321 10.49 -22.37 -10.68
CA ALA A 321 11.39 -22.71 -11.76
C ALA A 321 11.22 -21.80 -12.98
N ARG A 322 9.97 -21.42 -13.26
CA ARG A 322 9.66 -20.47 -14.35
C ARG A 322 10.03 -19.03 -14.00
N TYR A 323 9.84 -18.64 -12.72
CA TYR A 323 10.12 -17.29 -12.24
C TYR A 323 11.00 -17.33 -10.97
N PRO A 324 12.29 -17.65 -11.12
CA PRO A 324 13.18 -17.90 -9.96
C PRO A 324 13.43 -16.64 -9.12
N THR A 325 13.17 -15.45 -9.67
CA THR A 325 13.34 -14.17 -8.96
C THR A 325 12.04 -13.67 -8.33
N MET A 326 10.92 -14.41 -8.43
CA MET A 326 9.70 -14.15 -7.71
C MET A 326 9.75 -14.85 -6.35
N ARG A 327 9.68 -14.09 -5.27
CA ARG A 327 9.63 -14.61 -3.89
C ARG A 327 8.38 -14.12 -3.17
N VAL A 328 7.94 -14.85 -2.16
CA VAL A 328 6.82 -14.45 -1.29
C VAL A 328 7.28 -14.46 0.17
N MET A 329 7.06 -13.36 0.87
CA MET A 329 7.22 -13.30 2.32
C MET A 329 6.08 -14.08 2.98
N GLN A 330 6.35 -15.36 3.30
CA GLN A 330 5.35 -16.27 3.84
C GLN A 330 4.95 -15.87 5.26
N GLU A 331 3.64 -15.90 5.53
CA GLU A 331 3.05 -15.78 6.86
C GLU A 331 2.76 -17.20 7.36
N ASP A 332 3.79 -17.90 7.83
CA ASP A 332 3.77 -19.33 8.16
C ASP A 332 3.63 -19.62 9.67
N GLY A 333 3.26 -18.60 10.44
CA GLY A 333 2.92 -18.71 11.85
C GLY A 333 2.02 -17.56 12.29
N TRP A 334 1.25 -17.78 13.34
CA TRP A 334 0.44 -16.77 14.01
C TRP A 334 0.23 -17.10 15.47
N ALA A 335 -0.03 -16.08 16.28
CA ALA A 335 -0.42 -16.25 17.68
C ALA A 335 -1.41 -15.14 18.09
N GLY A 336 -2.09 -15.36 19.21
CA GLY A 336 -3.00 -14.43 19.84
C GLY A 336 -3.46 -14.94 21.20
N LEU A 337 -4.31 -14.18 21.88
CA LEU A 337 -4.81 -14.49 23.20
C LEU A 337 -6.24 -15.04 23.14
N ARG A 338 -6.54 -15.95 24.07
CA ARG A 338 -7.91 -16.35 24.41
C ARG A 338 -8.32 -15.63 25.68
N ASP A 339 -9.58 -15.31 25.79
CA ASP A 339 -10.17 -14.96 27.08
C ASP A 339 -10.42 -16.20 27.96
N GLU A 340 -10.93 -15.99 29.17
CA GLU A 340 -11.24 -17.05 30.14
C GLU A 340 -12.28 -18.06 29.62
N SER A 341 -13.12 -17.69 28.66
CA SER A 341 -14.09 -18.58 28.00
C SER A 341 -13.48 -19.40 26.86
N GLY A 342 -12.22 -19.15 26.50
CA GLY A 342 -11.51 -19.80 25.42
C GLY A 342 -11.71 -19.15 24.04
N VAL A 343 -12.42 -18.01 23.95
CA VAL A 343 -12.63 -17.28 22.72
C VAL A 343 -11.37 -16.52 22.34
N ILE A 344 -10.96 -16.65 21.06
CA ILE A 344 -9.80 -15.90 20.54
C ILE A 344 -10.18 -14.44 20.37
N GLN A 345 -9.37 -13.56 20.96
CA GLN A 345 -9.54 -12.10 20.88
C GLN A 345 -8.75 -11.58 19.68
N GLU A 346 -9.45 -11.20 18.61
CA GLU A 346 -8.86 -10.86 17.31
C GLU A 346 -7.95 -9.62 17.38
N GLU A 347 -8.19 -8.71 18.31
CA GLU A 347 -7.34 -7.55 18.58
C GLU A 347 -5.95 -7.92 19.13
N SER A 348 -5.79 -9.14 19.65
CA SER A 348 -4.50 -9.66 20.15
C SER A 348 -3.71 -10.41 19.09
N LEU A 349 -4.27 -10.63 17.89
CA LEU A 349 -3.65 -11.45 16.86
C LEU A 349 -2.37 -10.82 16.30
N MET A 350 -1.41 -11.68 16.04
CA MET A 350 -0.20 -11.38 15.29
C MET A 350 0.10 -12.49 14.29
N ALA A 351 0.60 -12.13 13.11
CA ALA A 351 1.16 -13.05 12.14
C ALA A 351 2.70 -12.96 12.15
N LEU A 352 3.35 -14.11 12.20
CA LEU A 352 4.80 -14.25 12.06
C LEU A 352 5.10 -14.46 10.57
N ARG A 353 5.95 -13.61 10.04
CA ARG A 353 6.31 -13.55 8.63
C ARG A 353 7.80 -13.84 8.47
N VAL A 354 8.15 -14.76 7.58
CA VAL A 354 9.56 -15.05 7.27
C VAL A 354 10.28 -13.77 6.81
N ASN A 355 11.35 -13.39 7.49
CA ASN A 355 12.16 -12.25 7.12
C ASN A 355 13.18 -12.64 6.04
N LEU A 356 12.83 -12.46 4.79
CA LEU A 356 13.69 -12.78 3.64
C LEU A 356 14.94 -11.88 3.54
N LEU A 357 15.04 -10.86 4.40
CA LEU A 357 16.11 -9.87 4.39
C LEU A 357 17.02 -9.99 5.63
N PHE A 358 16.79 -11.00 6.47
CA PHE A 358 17.53 -11.21 7.72
C PHE A 358 19.05 -11.34 7.50
N ASP A 359 19.45 -12.10 6.48
CA ASP A 359 20.86 -12.31 6.14
C ASP A 359 21.40 -11.32 5.09
N THR A 360 20.54 -10.44 4.56
CA THR A 360 20.88 -9.51 3.47
C THR A 360 20.25 -8.13 3.67
N PRO A 361 20.47 -7.46 4.81
CA PRO A 361 19.76 -6.21 5.15
C PRO A 361 20.10 -5.05 4.21
N ASP A 362 21.27 -5.06 3.58
CA ASP A 362 21.75 -4.01 2.68
C ASP A 362 21.27 -4.16 1.23
N THR A 363 20.45 -5.18 0.92
CA THR A 363 19.91 -5.33 -0.43
C THR A 363 18.96 -4.19 -0.75
N GLN A 364 19.02 -3.71 -2.01
CA GLN A 364 18.08 -2.71 -2.53
C GLN A 364 16.71 -3.34 -2.76
N THR A 365 15.96 -3.55 -1.68
CA THR A 365 14.58 -4.06 -1.75
C THR A 365 13.62 -2.93 -1.43
N ASN A 366 12.93 -2.44 -2.44
CA ASN A 366 12.17 -1.19 -2.36
C ASN A 366 10.67 -1.44 -2.54
N VAL A 367 9.86 -0.95 -1.59
CA VAL A 367 8.41 -0.96 -1.76
C VAL A 367 8.00 -0.03 -2.90
N LEU A 368 7.22 -0.56 -3.84
CA LEU A 368 6.92 0.14 -5.09
C LEU A 368 6.23 1.49 -4.86
N VAL A 369 5.34 1.60 -3.88
CA VAL A 369 4.65 2.84 -3.56
C VAL A 369 5.59 3.97 -3.14
N SER A 370 6.69 3.67 -2.45
CA SER A 370 7.69 4.68 -2.10
C SER A 370 8.50 5.13 -3.32
N LEU A 371 8.78 4.22 -4.25
CA LEU A 371 9.47 4.55 -5.50
C LEU A 371 8.66 5.50 -6.38
N THR A 372 7.34 5.27 -6.48
CA THR A 372 6.46 5.96 -7.44
C THR A 372 5.77 7.21 -6.89
N GLN A 373 5.80 7.44 -5.57
CA GLN A 373 5.18 8.63 -4.99
C GLN A 373 5.74 9.94 -5.57
N ALA A 374 4.90 10.96 -5.66
CA ALA A 374 5.34 12.29 -6.04
C ALA A 374 6.37 12.84 -5.04
N ALA A 375 7.42 13.49 -5.54
CA ALA A 375 8.43 14.08 -4.69
C ALA A 375 7.87 15.25 -3.87
N PRO A 376 8.07 15.29 -2.55
CA PRO A 376 7.58 16.37 -1.70
C PRO A 376 8.13 17.75 -2.06
N ASP A 377 9.33 17.80 -2.66
CA ASP A 377 9.99 19.02 -3.15
C ASP A 377 9.61 19.38 -4.60
N GLY A 378 8.72 18.58 -5.24
CA GLY A 378 8.32 18.76 -6.62
C GLY A 378 9.38 18.38 -7.67
N GLY A 379 10.46 17.74 -7.24
CA GLY A 379 11.51 17.20 -8.11
C GLY A 379 11.22 15.78 -8.59
N ASP A 380 12.28 14.99 -8.79
CA ASP A 380 12.18 13.59 -9.19
C ASP A 380 11.64 12.70 -8.08
N SER A 381 10.81 11.73 -8.45
CA SER A 381 10.46 10.61 -7.59
C SER A 381 11.70 9.74 -7.28
N LEU A 382 11.61 8.87 -6.29
CA LEU A 382 12.71 7.94 -5.99
C LEU A 382 12.99 7.00 -7.17
N LEU A 383 11.93 6.60 -7.90
CA LEU A 383 12.07 5.82 -9.14
C LEU A 383 12.82 6.60 -10.23
N ALA A 384 12.44 7.84 -10.48
CA ALA A 384 13.10 8.68 -11.49
C ALA A 384 14.58 8.87 -11.15
N SER A 385 14.90 9.06 -9.87
CA SER A 385 16.29 9.20 -9.41
C SER A 385 17.09 7.89 -9.58
N ALA A 386 16.49 6.74 -9.31
CA ALA A 386 17.12 5.44 -9.58
C ALA A 386 17.42 5.27 -11.07
N VAL A 387 16.48 5.64 -11.96
CA VAL A 387 16.68 5.57 -13.41
C VAL A 387 17.76 6.56 -13.90
N ARG A 388 17.88 7.74 -13.28
CA ARG A 388 18.99 8.67 -13.60
C ARG A 388 20.34 8.07 -13.23
N ARG A 389 20.48 7.48 -12.04
CA ARG A 389 21.72 6.78 -11.64
C ARG A 389 22.02 5.59 -12.58
N LEU A 390 21.00 4.83 -12.98
CA LEU A 390 21.12 3.75 -13.95
C LEU A 390 21.60 4.26 -15.30
N SER A 391 21.01 5.36 -15.82
CA SER A 391 21.40 6.01 -17.08
C SER A 391 22.88 6.42 -17.06
N GLN A 392 23.32 7.09 -15.99
CA GLN A 392 24.72 7.49 -15.82
C GLN A 392 25.68 6.28 -15.77
N ARG A 393 25.31 5.24 -15.01
CA ARG A 393 26.13 4.03 -14.86
C ARG A 393 26.30 3.25 -16.17
N LEU A 394 25.23 3.17 -16.97
CA LEU A 394 25.21 2.42 -18.20
C LEU A 394 25.60 3.26 -19.45
N ASP A 395 25.81 4.55 -19.25
CA ASP A 395 26.03 5.51 -20.35
C ASP A 395 24.93 5.47 -21.41
N LEU A 396 23.65 5.43 -20.95
CA LEU A 396 22.48 5.36 -21.81
C LEU A 396 21.69 6.68 -21.76
N PRO A 397 21.04 7.09 -22.87
CA PRO A 397 20.04 8.16 -22.82
C PRO A 397 18.93 7.83 -21.81
N LEU A 398 18.42 8.87 -21.09
CA LEU A 398 17.39 8.71 -20.05
C LEU A 398 16.16 7.93 -20.53
N ALA A 399 15.68 8.24 -21.74
CA ALA A 399 14.55 7.50 -22.33
C ALA A 399 14.84 6.01 -22.49
N GLN A 400 16.06 5.66 -22.90
CA GLN A 400 16.46 4.26 -23.06
C GLN A 400 16.60 3.56 -21.71
N ALA A 401 17.23 4.23 -20.73
CA ALA A 401 17.35 3.70 -19.37
C ALA A 401 15.96 3.47 -18.72
N ALA A 402 15.01 4.40 -18.92
CA ALA A 402 13.64 4.25 -18.44
C ALA A 402 12.92 3.06 -19.08
N ARG A 403 13.07 2.87 -20.39
CA ARG A 403 12.50 1.71 -21.11
C ARG A 403 13.12 0.40 -20.63
N CYS A 404 14.43 0.33 -20.49
CA CYS A 404 15.11 -0.87 -19.96
C CYS A 404 14.66 -1.20 -18.54
N TRP A 405 14.49 -0.18 -17.70
CA TRP A 405 13.97 -0.35 -16.34
C TRP A 405 12.54 -0.89 -16.34
N LEU A 406 11.66 -0.30 -17.16
CA LEU A 406 10.26 -0.74 -17.29
C LEU A 406 10.15 -2.16 -17.85
N ASP A 407 10.94 -2.52 -18.85
CA ASP A 407 10.97 -3.88 -19.40
C ASP A 407 11.38 -4.89 -18.33
N ALA A 408 12.44 -4.60 -17.56
CA ALA A 408 12.85 -5.44 -16.44
C ALA A 408 11.77 -5.54 -15.35
N TYR A 409 11.05 -4.45 -15.06
CA TYR A 409 9.90 -4.47 -14.17
C TYR A 409 8.77 -5.37 -14.72
N CYS A 410 8.46 -5.27 -16.00
CA CYS A 410 7.49 -6.18 -16.62
C CYS A 410 7.93 -7.63 -16.48
N ASP A 411 9.15 -7.97 -16.84
CA ASP A 411 9.66 -9.34 -16.81
C ASP A 411 9.76 -9.92 -15.39
N ARG A 412 10.14 -9.12 -14.40
CA ARG A 412 10.44 -9.57 -13.04
C ARG A 412 9.29 -9.42 -12.05
N VAL A 413 8.33 -8.53 -12.33
CA VAL A 413 7.23 -8.20 -11.42
C VAL A 413 5.88 -8.49 -12.06
N LEU A 414 5.57 -7.86 -13.19
CA LEU A 414 4.24 -7.90 -13.79
C LEU A 414 3.89 -9.29 -14.35
N LEU A 415 4.73 -9.83 -15.22
CA LEU A 415 4.47 -11.11 -15.89
C LEU A 415 4.43 -12.30 -14.92
N PRO A 416 5.29 -12.41 -13.88
CA PRO A 416 5.17 -13.46 -12.87
C PRO A 416 3.83 -13.45 -12.14
N LEU A 417 3.30 -12.27 -11.80
CA LEU A 417 2.02 -12.13 -11.11
C LEU A 417 0.83 -12.49 -12.01
N PHE A 418 0.85 -12.09 -13.28
CA PHE A 418 -0.16 -12.52 -14.25
C PHE A 418 -0.09 -14.01 -14.56
N SER A 419 1.11 -14.59 -14.68
CA SER A 419 1.27 -16.02 -14.89
C SER A 419 0.83 -16.85 -13.69
N ALA A 420 1.03 -16.34 -12.46
CA ALA A 420 0.53 -17.02 -11.27
C ALA A 420 -1.00 -17.16 -11.32
N GLU A 421 -1.73 -16.15 -11.79
CA GLU A 421 -3.18 -16.22 -12.02
C GLU A 421 -3.49 -17.11 -13.23
N ALA A 422 -2.95 -16.80 -14.39
CA ALA A 422 -3.35 -17.40 -15.66
C ALA A 422 -2.98 -18.90 -15.78
N ASP A 423 -1.86 -19.33 -15.24
CA ASP A 423 -1.35 -20.69 -15.39
C ASP A 423 -1.57 -21.58 -14.16
N TYR A 424 -1.75 -20.97 -12.97
CA TYR A 424 -1.85 -21.69 -11.70
C TYR A 424 -3.10 -21.36 -10.90
N GLY A 425 -3.88 -20.35 -11.28
CA GLY A 425 -5.07 -19.93 -10.59
C GLY A 425 -4.80 -19.22 -9.25
N LEU A 426 -3.55 -18.81 -9.00
CA LEU A 426 -3.16 -18.06 -7.80
C LEU A 426 -3.28 -16.57 -8.05
N VAL A 427 -4.24 -15.93 -7.39
CA VAL A 427 -4.47 -14.48 -7.48
C VAL A 427 -3.78 -13.78 -6.31
N LEU A 428 -2.77 -12.99 -6.61
CA LEU A 428 -2.09 -12.13 -5.63
C LEU A 428 -2.53 -10.69 -5.85
N LEU A 429 -3.28 -10.12 -4.89
CA LEU A 429 -3.79 -8.74 -4.98
C LEU A 429 -2.65 -7.74 -4.72
N ALA A 430 -1.79 -7.62 -5.74
CA ALA A 430 -0.51 -6.94 -5.68
C ALA A 430 -0.66 -5.43 -5.90
N HIS A 431 -1.24 -4.72 -4.93
CA HIS A 431 -1.13 -3.26 -4.92
C HIS A 431 0.29 -2.81 -4.57
N GLN A 432 0.66 -1.60 -4.94
CA GLN A 432 2.04 -1.10 -4.87
C GLN A 432 2.70 -1.14 -3.48
N GLN A 433 1.93 -1.23 -2.38
CA GLN A 433 2.49 -1.45 -1.04
C GLN A 433 2.90 -2.91 -0.79
N ASN A 434 2.32 -3.87 -1.53
CA ASN A 434 2.60 -5.29 -1.40
C ASN A 434 3.63 -5.81 -2.41
N ILE A 435 4.07 -4.96 -3.32
CA ILE A 435 5.15 -5.22 -4.28
C ILE A 435 6.45 -4.63 -3.74
N LEU A 436 7.42 -5.48 -3.47
CA LEU A 436 8.79 -5.10 -3.20
C LEU A 436 9.62 -5.42 -4.43
N VAL A 437 10.18 -4.39 -5.05
CA VAL A 437 11.08 -4.54 -6.19
C VAL A 437 12.49 -4.74 -5.67
N GLU A 438 13.07 -5.90 -5.95
CA GLU A 438 14.48 -6.13 -5.68
C GLU A 438 15.30 -5.50 -6.80
N MET A 439 16.26 -4.68 -6.43
CA MET A 439 17.12 -4.00 -7.38
C MET A 439 18.58 -4.32 -7.12
N GLN A 440 19.36 -4.33 -8.18
CA GLN A 440 20.81 -4.37 -8.10
C GLN A 440 21.36 -3.19 -8.90
N GLN A 441 22.05 -2.30 -8.21
CA GLN A 441 22.56 -1.07 -8.82
C GLN A 441 21.47 -0.29 -9.57
N ASP A 442 20.34 -0.08 -8.91
CA ASP A 442 19.16 0.61 -9.43
C ASP A 442 18.40 -0.09 -10.58
N PHE A 443 18.73 -1.34 -10.92
CA PHE A 443 18.07 -2.12 -11.95
C PHE A 443 17.21 -3.24 -11.37
N PRO A 444 15.94 -3.44 -11.79
CA PRO A 444 15.07 -4.49 -11.28
C PRO A 444 15.60 -5.88 -11.57
N VAL A 445 15.77 -6.70 -10.53
CA VAL A 445 16.27 -8.08 -10.64
C VAL A 445 15.31 -9.12 -10.08
N GLY A 446 14.28 -8.71 -9.31
CA GLY A 446 13.33 -9.63 -8.72
C GLY A 446 12.13 -8.95 -8.07
N LEU A 447 11.22 -9.79 -7.61
CA LEU A 447 10.00 -9.46 -6.91
C LEU A 447 9.95 -10.17 -5.56
N ILE A 448 9.65 -9.46 -4.50
CA ILE A 448 9.12 -10.05 -3.27
C ILE A 448 7.67 -9.58 -3.12
N TYR A 449 6.73 -10.50 -3.16
CA TYR A 449 5.33 -10.24 -2.80
C TYR A 449 5.14 -10.45 -1.30
N ARG A 450 4.38 -9.57 -0.66
CA ARG A 450 3.98 -9.69 0.74
C ARG A 450 2.48 -9.52 0.91
N ASP A 451 1.98 -9.83 2.11
CA ASP A 451 0.58 -9.80 2.50
C ASP A 451 -0.23 -10.98 1.95
N CYS A 452 0.09 -12.17 2.49
CA CYS A 452 -0.53 -13.43 2.09
C CYS A 452 -2.06 -13.46 2.32
N GLN A 453 -2.60 -12.56 3.15
CA GLN A 453 -4.04 -12.39 3.35
C GLN A 453 -4.75 -11.83 2.10
N GLY A 454 -4.03 -11.07 1.27
CA GLY A 454 -4.48 -10.59 -0.04
C GLY A 454 -4.40 -11.64 -1.16
N SER A 455 -4.35 -12.94 -0.84
CA SER A 455 -4.41 -14.02 -1.82
C SER A 455 -5.83 -14.50 -2.07
N ALA A 456 -6.10 -14.90 -3.31
CA ALA A 456 -7.34 -15.52 -3.74
C ALA A 456 -7.05 -16.63 -4.77
N TRP A 457 -8.05 -17.37 -5.14
CA TRP A 457 -7.93 -18.57 -5.96
C TRP A 457 -8.99 -18.59 -7.04
N THR A 458 -8.63 -18.96 -8.26
CA THR A 458 -9.58 -19.33 -9.31
C THR A 458 -9.73 -20.83 -9.42
N GLU A 459 -10.61 -21.31 -10.28
CA GLU A 459 -10.76 -22.75 -10.58
C GLU A 459 -9.46 -23.42 -11.03
N GLY A 460 -8.54 -22.65 -11.64
CA GLY A 460 -7.22 -23.13 -12.04
C GLY A 460 -6.35 -23.65 -10.88
N ALA A 461 -6.66 -23.25 -9.65
CA ALA A 461 -5.94 -23.67 -8.44
C ALA A 461 -6.52 -24.93 -7.77
N ASP A 462 -7.66 -25.47 -8.21
CA ASP A 462 -8.38 -26.53 -7.49
C ASP A 462 -7.53 -27.79 -7.27
N ALA A 463 -6.83 -28.26 -8.29
CA ALA A 463 -5.96 -29.42 -8.18
C ALA A 463 -4.80 -29.15 -7.20
N TRP A 464 -4.28 -27.92 -7.19
CA TRP A 464 -3.20 -27.49 -6.31
C TRP A 464 -3.64 -27.43 -4.85
N LEU A 465 -4.82 -26.82 -4.58
CA LEU A 465 -5.40 -26.74 -3.25
C LEU A 465 -5.68 -28.13 -2.69
N LYS A 466 -6.22 -29.04 -3.50
CA LYS A 466 -6.45 -30.44 -3.12
C LYS A 466 -5.16 -31.18 -2.78
N GLU A 467 -4.10 -31.00 -3.57
CA GLU A 467 -2.76 -31.57 -3.32
C GLU A 467 -2.21 -31.10 -1.97
N ALA A 468 -2.41 -29.84 -1.63
CA ALA A 468 -1.99 -29.25 -0.34
C ALA A 468 -2.91 -29.62 0.83
N GLY A 469 -3.97 -30.41 0.62
CA GLY A 469 -4.92 -30.81 1.66
C GLY A 469 -5.92 -29.71 2.07
N GLU A 470 -6.04 -28.65 1.25
CA GLU A 470 -6.96 -27.53 1.50
C GLU A 470 -8.35 -27.84 0.95
N THR A 471 -9.28 -28.23 1.83
CA THR A 471 -10.65 -28.65 1.46
C THR A 471 -11.68 -27.53 1.59
N GLU A 472 -11.46 -26.56 2.50
CA GLU A 472 -12.34 -25.43 2.71
C GLU A 472 -11.58 -24.14 2.34
N VAL A 473 -11.82 -23.64 1.13
CA VAL A 473 -11.09 -22.50 0.59
C VAL A 473 -11.97 -21.26 0.55
N GLU A 474 -11.62 -20.30 1.40
CA GLU A 474 -12.14 -18.94 1.32
C GLU A 474 -11.48 -18.17 0.17
N ASN A 475 -12.05 -17.05 -0.22
CA ASN A 475 -11.55 -16.20 -1.30
C ASN A 475 -11.40 -16.91 -2.65
N ARG A 476 -12.34 -17.78 -2.97
CA ARG A 476 -12.44 -18.32 -4.31
C ARG A 476 -13.13 -17.30 -5.20
N PHE A 477 -12.39 -16.77 -6.15
CA PHE A 477 -12.90 -15.77 -7.08
C PHE A 477 -13.56 -16.41 -8.28
N GLY A 478 -14.82 -16.05 -8.52
CA GLY A 478 -15.42 -16.18 -9.83
C GLY A 478 -14.90 -15.14 -10.81
N GLU A 479 -15.29 -15.23 -12.08
CA GLU A 479 -14.83 -14.33 -13.13
C GLU A 479 -15.05 -12.84 -12.79
N SER A 480 -16.26 -12.47 -12.36
CA SER A 480 -16.58 -11.08 -12.02
C SER A 480 -15.68 -10.50 -10.90
N GLN A 481 -15.33 -11.31 -9.89
CA GLN A 481 -14.43 -10.88 -8.82
C GLN A 481 -12.99 -10.79 -9.31
N LEU A 482 -12.53 -11.76 -10.11
CA LEU A 482 -11.19 -11.75 -10.71
C LEU A 482 -10.98 -10.49 -11.54
N LEU A 483 -11.89 -10.21 -12.50
CA LEU A 483 -11.78 -9.06 -13.40
C LEU A 483 -11.94 -7.72 -12.68
N ARG A 484 -12.64 -7.69 -11.53
CA ARG A 484 -12.79 -6.49 -10.72
C ARG A 484 -11.55 -6.16 -9.90
N TYR A 485 -10.97 -7.16 -9.21
CA TYR A 485 -9.95 -6.91 -8.21
C TYR A 485 -8.53 -7.00 -8.77
N PHE A 486 -8.20 -8.04 -9.50
CA PHE A 486 -6.81 -8.32 -9.88
C PHE A 486 -6.21 -7.24 -10.79
N PRO A 487 -6.86 -6.83 -11.92
CA PRO A 487 -6.35 -5.74 -12.75
C PRO A 487 -6.31 -4.39 -12.03
N TYR A 488 -7.27 -4.11 -11.16
CA TYR A 488 -7.28 -2.88 -10.38
C TYR A 488 -6.02 -2.77 -9.52
N TYR A 489 -5.71 -3.81 -8.73
CA TYR A 489 -4.55 -3.74 -7.85
C TYR A 489 -3.22 -3.77 -8.61
N LEU A 490 -3.07 -4.67 -9.58
CA LEU A 490 -1.79 -4.86 -10.26
C LEU A 490 -1.52 -3.83 -11.37
N LEU A 491 -2.53 -3.40 -12.11
CA LEU A 491 -2.36 -2.42 -13.19
C LEU A 491 -2.68 -1.00 -12.72
N LEU A 492 -3.94 -0.70 -12.38
CA LEU A 492 -4.37 0.67 -12.07
C LEU A 492 -3.65 1.25 -10.84
N ASN A 493 -3.49 0.43 -9.80
CA ASN A 493 -2.86 0.89 -8.56
C ASN A 493 -1.33 0.80 -8.60
N SER A 494 -0.74 -0.14 -9.35
CA SER A 494 0.69 -0.43 -9.30
C SER A 494 1.43 -0.07 -10.59
N THR A 495 1.17 -0.76 -11.69
CA THR A 495 1.98 -0.65 -12.92
C THR A 495 1.83 0.72 -13.58
N LEU A 496 0.61 1.30 -13.60
CA LEU A 496 0.39 2.63 -14.15
C LEU A 496 1.02 3.74 -13.31
N ALA A 497 1.25 3.53 -12.02
CA ALA A 497 2.03 4.45 -11.20
C ALA A 497 3.52 4.48 -11.62
N VAL A 498 4.07 3.34 -12.08
CA VAL A 498 5.42 3.27 -12.63
C VAL A 498 5.54 4.07 -13.93
N THR A 499 4.65 3.83 -14.89
CA THR A 499 4.65 4.55 -16.18
C THR A 499 4.47 6.05 -15.98
N ALA A 500 3.54 6.46 -15.11
CA ALA A 500 3.29 7.86 -14.79
C ALA A 500 4.48 8.54 -14.09
N ALA A 501 5.16 7.86 -13.15
CA ALA A 501 6.33 8.42 -12.47
C ALA A 501 7.51 8.65 -13.43
N LEU A 502 7.75 7.72 -14.35
CA LEU A 502 8.79 7.84 -15.39
C LEU A 502 8.46 8.95 -16.40
N ALA A 503 7.21 9.04 -16.82
CA ALA A 503 6.75 10.06 -17.77
C ALA A 503 6.72 11.46 -17.15
N ALA A 504 6.31 11.60 -15.90
CA ALA A 504 6.33 12.87 -15.17
C ALA A 504 7.75 13.43 -14.98
N ALA A 505 8.77 12.55 -14.95
CA ALA A 505 10.18 12.95 -14.95
C ALA A 505 10.71 13.35 -16.35
N GLY A 506 9.87 13.27 -17.40
CA GLY A 506 10.22 13.66 -18.77
C GLY A 506 11.12 12.65 -19.48
N PHE A 507 11.18 11.38 -19.04
CA PHE A 507 12.06 10.39 -19.66
C PHE A 507 11.50 9.85 -20.96
N ASP A 508 10.19 9.60 -21.02
CA ASP A 508 9.45 9.18 -22.22
C ASP A 508 7.99 9.61 -22.08
N SER A 509 7.20 9.52 -23.16
CA SER A 509 5.76 9.73 -23.05
C SER A 509 5.10 8.58 -22.28
N GLU A 510 4.08 8.87 -21.49
CA GLU A 510 3.33 7.83 -20.76
C GLU A 510 2.69 6.83 -21.74
N GLU A 511 2.26 7.30 -22.93
CA GLU A 511 1.69 6.47 -23.99
C GLU A 511 2.72 5.43 -24.51
N ASN A 512 3.96 5.84 -24.77
CA ASN A 512 5.03 4.93 -25.19
C ASN A 512 5.34 3.88 -24.11
N LEU A 513 5.39 4.31 -22.84
CA LEU A 513 5.63 3.41 -21.72
C LEU A 513 4.46 2.42 -21.54
N MET A 514 3.23 2.88 -21.66
CA MET A 514 2.04 2.01 -21.60
C MET A 514 1.99 1.01 -22.76
N SER A 515 2.42 1.41 -23.98
CA SER A 515 2.50 0.48 -25.11
C SER A 515 3.45 -0.69 -24.82
N ARG A 516 4.57 -0.46 -24.13
CA ARG A 516 5.47 -1.54 -23.73
C ARG A 516 4.84 -2.52 -22.75
N VAL A 517 4.08 -2.01 -21.78
CA VAL A 517 3.32 -2.84 -20.83
C VAL A 517 2.27 -3.68 -21.58
N HIS A 518 1.52 -3.03 -22.49
CA HIS A 518 0.56 -3.71 -23.36
C HIS A 518 1.21 -4.85 -24.16
N ASP A 519 2.34 -4.59 -24.81
CA ASP A 519 3.03 -5.58 -25.66
C ASP A 519 3.55 -6.76 -24.83
N ALA A 520 4.06 -6.52 -23.61
CA ALA A 520 4.48 -7.59 -22.71
C ALA A 520 3.29 -8.49 -22.30
N LEU A 521 2.13 -7.90 -21.97
CA LEU A 521 0.93 -8.67 -21.64
C LEU A 521 0.34 -9.39 -22.86
N ALA A 522 0.38 -8.78 -24.05
CA ALA A 522 -0.06 -9.40 -25.29
C ALA A 522 0.81 -10.60 -25.67
N GLU A 523 2.12 -10.55 -25.40
CA GLU A 523 3.00 -11.70 -25.59
C GLU A 523 2.69 -12.83 -24.58
N LEU A 524 2.49 -12.49 -23.31
CA LEU A 524 2.08 -13.47 -22.29
C LEU A 524 0.77 -14.16 -22.67
N ARG A 525 -0.23 -13.41 -23.20
CA ARG A 525 -1.52 -13.96 -23.63
C ARG A 525 -1.39 -15.11 -24.63
N ARG A 526 -0.36 -15.11 -25.49
CA ARG A 526 -0.16 -16.16 -26.50
C ARG A 526 0.23 -17.51 -25.89
N THR A 527 0.79 -17.52 -24.70
CA THR A 527 1.32 -18.72 -24.05
C THR A 527 0.61 -19.10 -22.76
N ALA A 528 -0.24 -18.22 -22.24
CA ALA A 528 -0.99 -18.42 -20.99
C ALA A 528 -2.04 -19.54 -21.15
N LYS A 529 -2.23 -20.34 -20.08
CA LYS A 529 -3.24 -21.43 -20.06
C LYS A 529 -4.67 -20.87 -19.98
N GLN A 530 -4.85 -19.75 -19.25
CA GLN A 530 -6.11 -19.04 -19.11
C GLN A 530 -5.90 -17.60 -19.54
N THR A 531 -6.68 -17.13 -20.52
CA THR A 531 -6.49 -15.79 -21.09
C THR A 531 -7.51 -14.77 -20.62
N ARG A 532 -8.53 -15.19 -19.90
CA ARG A 532 -9.71 -14.40 -19.52
C ARG A 532 -9.37 -13.02 -18.93
N CYS A 533 -8.43 -12.99 -17.97
CA CYS A 533 -8.00 -11.74 -17.37
C CYS A 533 -7.17 -10.89 -18.34
N LEU A 534 -6.30 -11.51 -19.15
CA LEU A 534 -5.51 -10.85 -20.17
C LEU A 534 -6.40 -10.29 -21.30
N ASP A 535 -7.44 -11.04 -21.73
CA ASP A 535 -8.42 -10.57 -22.73
C ASP A 535 -9.19 -9.36 -22.22
N TYR A 536 -9.63 -9.38 -20.96
CA TYR A 536 -10.28 -8.23 -20.32
C TYR A 536 -9.35 -7.00 -20.29
N VAL A 537 -8.11 -7.18 -19.87
CA VAL A 537 -7.13 -6.11 -19.75
C VAL A 537 -6.79 -5.48 -21.11
N LEU A 538 -6.62 -6.31 -22.15
CA LEU A 538 -6.16 -5.84 -23.45
C LEU A 538 -7.29 -5.36 -24.37
N ASP A 539 -8.47 -5.98 -24.28
CA ASP A 539 -9.52 -5.81 -25.28
C ASP A 539 -10.81 -5.12 -24.75
N SER A 540 -11.00 -5.01 -23.41
CA SER A 540 -12.17 -4.32 -22.85
C SER A 540 -12.04 -2.80 -22.97
N PRO A 541 -13.09 -2.06 -23.32
CA PRO A 541 -13.06 -0.59 -23.40
C PRO A 541 -12.88 0.08 -22.03
N THR A 542 -13.26 -0.60 -20.95
CA THR A 542 -13.16 -0.08 -19.58
C THR A 542 -12.60 -1.12 -18.62
N TRP A 543 -11.99 -0.65 -17.53
CA TRP A 543 -11.58 -1.45 -16.38
C TRP A 543 -12.36 -1.04 -15.15
N ASN A 544 -12.60 -1.99 -14.25
CA ASN A 544 -13.14 -1.69 -12.92
C ASN A 544 -12.11 -0.92 -12.09
N CYS A 545 -12.49 0.23 -11.58
CA CYS A 545 -11.66 1.07 -10.71
C CYS A 545 -12.36 1.31 -9.38
N LYS A 546 -11.67 1.12 -8.27
CA LYS A 546 -12.20 1.39 -6.94
C LYS A 546 -12.27 2.90 -6.68
N GLY A 547 -13.43 3.38 -6.23
CA GLY A 547 -13.62 4.73 -5.74
C GLY A 547 -13.09 4.85 -4.31
N ASN A 548 -12.21 5.81 -4.06
CA ASN A 548 -11.67 6.08 -2.72
C ASN A 548 -12.21 7.39 -2.15
N PHE A 549 -12.49 8.39 -3.00
CA PHE A 549 -13.01 9.69 -2.56
C PHE A 549 -14.41 9.56 -1.95
N PHE A 550 -15.36 9.04 -2.74
CA PHE A 550 -16.73 8.87 -2.25
C PHE A 550 -16.86 7.77 -1.20
N CYS A 551 -16.03 6.71 -1.26
CA CYS A 551 -15.97 5.71 -0.18
C CYS A 551 -15.62 6.36 1.15
N TYR A 552 -14.59 7.21 1.16
CA TYR A 552 -14.15 7.90 2.38
C TYR A 552 -15.15 8.97 2.83
N LEU A 553 -15.73 9.71 1.89
CA LEU A 553 -16.76 10.72 2.17
C LEU A 553 -18.01 10.10 2.82
N HIS A 554 -18.43 8.90 2.38
CA HIS A 554 -19.59 8.19 2.90
C HIS A 554 -19.26 7.21 4.03
N ASP A 555 -18.04 7.20 4.53
CA ASP A 555 -17.54 6.27 5.57
C ASP A 555 -17.77 4.79 5.22
N ARG A 556 -17.58 4.42 3.95
CA ARG A 556 -17.78 3.07 3.39
C ARG A 556 -16.45 2.39 3.13
N ASN A 557 -16.42 1.07 3.33
CA ASN A 557 -15.30 0.23 2.91
C ASN A 557 -15.80 -1.17 2.51
N GLU A 558 -14.93 -1.99 1.94
CA GLU A 558 -15.27 -3.33 1.47
C GLU A 558 -15.83 -4.26 2.56
N ASN A 559 -15.52 -4.00 3.84
CA ASN A 559 -15.97 -4.79 4.96
C ASN A 559 -17.32 -4.30 5.54
N THR A 560 -17.73 -3.06 5.24
CA THR A 560 -18.94 -2.44 5.80
C THR A 560 -20.13 -2.44 4.85
N ILE A 561 -19.94 -2.82 3.59
CA ILE A 561 -20.99 -2.83 2.57
C ILE A 561 -21.33 -4.27 2.15
N ALA A 562 -22.63 -4.52 1.92
CA ALA A 562 -23.11 -5.84 1.56
C ALA A 562 -22.62 -6.30 0.17
N ASP A 563 -22.52 -5.38 -0.79
CA ASP A 563 -21.99 -5.64 -2.14
C ASP A 563 -20.80 -4.70 -2.43
N PRO A 564 -19.57 -5.22 -2.40
CA PRO A 564 -18.38 -4.43 -2.75
C PRO A 564 -18.39 -3.85 -4.17
N ALA A 565 -19.25 -4.34 -5.07
CA ALA A 565 -19.33 -3.82 -6.44
C ALA A 565 -19.73 -2.34 -6.49
N VAL A 566 -20.53 -1.87 -5.52
CA VAL A 566 -21.06 -0.50 -5.51
C VAL A 566 -20.00 0.60 -5.33
N ILE A 567 -18.80 0.24 -4.91
CA ILE A 567 -17.68 1.17 -4.77
C ILE A 567 -16.70 1.13 -5.95
N TYR A 568 -17.03 0.36 -6.98
CA TYR A 568 -16.26 0.30 -8.23
C TYR A 568 -17.01 1.02 -9.35
N PHE A 569 -16.27 1.66 -10.23
CA PHE A 569 -16.78 2.35 -11.39
C PHE A 569 -15.94 2.02 -12.63
N ASP A 570 -16.46 2.34 -13.82
CA ASP A 570 -15.77 2.12 -15.09
C ASP A 570 -14.72 3.21 -15.33
N PHE A 571 -13.48 2.78 -15.47
CA PHE A 571 -12.33 3.60 -15.85
C PHE A 571 -11.96 3.28 -17.31
N SER A 572 -11.75 4.30 -18.14
CA SER A 572 -11.36 4.09 -19.55
C SER A 572 -10.07 3.29 -19.62
N ASN A 573 -10.09 2.18 -20.35
CA ASN A 573 -8.90 1.35 -20.53
C ASN A 573 -7.85 2.07 -21.39
N PRO A 574 -6.66 2.38 -20.86
CA PRO A 574 -5.63 3.09 -21.62
C PRO A 574 -4.99 2.26 -22.72
N PHE A 575 -5.22 0.95 -22.75
CA PHE A 575 -4.74 0.05 -23.81
C PHE A 575 -5.73 -0.12 -24.96
N TYR A 576 -7.00 0.19 -24.72
CA TYR A 576 -8.05 0.01 -25.73
C TYR A 576 -7.92 1.05 -26.85
N LYS A 577 -7.81 0.56 -28.08
CA LYS A 577 -7.94 1.39 -29.28
C LYS A 577 -9.22 1.00 -29.98
N GLU A 578 -10.13 1.96 -30.17
CA GLU A 578 -11.31 1.69 -31.01
C GLU A 578 -10.85 1.11 -32.34
N LYS A 579 -11.44 -0.02 -32.72
CA LYS A 579 -11.19 -0.59 -34.06
C LYS A 579 -11.79 0.38 -35.06
N ALA A 580 -10.93 1.02 -35.85
CA ALA A 580 -11.31 1.93 -36.91
C ALA A 580 -12.21 1.25 -37.96
#